data_7d7e3973ebfbbadb71097bdd7eb4c8cc
#
_entry.id   7d7e3973ebfbbadb71097bdd7eb4c8cc
#
_cell.length_a   1.000
_cell.length_b   1.000
_cell.length_c   1.000
_cell.angle_alpha   90.00
_cell.angle_beta   90.00
_cell.angle_gamma   90.00
#
_symmetry.space_group_name_H-M   'P 1'
#
loop_
_entity.id
_entity.type
_entity.pdbx_description
1 polymer ?
#
loop_
_entity_poly.entity_id
_entity_poly.type
_entity_poly.pdbx_seq_one_letter_code
_entity_poly.pdbx_strand_id
1 'polypeptide(L)'
;MMSFNIRTDLPREDDLTLCNQVAGFPFPLPLCSDFLTAIKCISRDMKEVKTKFLPLGTYYLTGILTLLTPPLALPLIKYFAGKPTLTMTNVFGPPTSVSLSGSKSKHVYALLPSMAEISGGFALVSHGDIAKLSFIADTSRCTNPSRVIEIFEAKMDAILKA
;
A
#
# COMPACT_ATOMS: atom_id res chain seq x y z
N MET A 1 6.57 3.03 2.93
CA MET A 1 6.60 1.61 2.54
C MET A 1 5.47 1.34 1.57
N MET A 2 5.69 0.61 0.52
CA MET A 2 4.65 0.21 -0.44
C MET A 2 4.48 -1.31 -0.41
N SER A 3 3.23 -1.76 -0.58
CA SER A 3 2.91 -3.18 -0.65
C SER A 3 2.85 -3.64 -2.10
N PHE A 4 3.47 -4.78 -2.38
CA PHE A 4 3.50 -5.40 -3.71
C PHE A 4 2.92 -6.80 -3.65
N ASN A 5 2.02 -7.10 -4.57
CA ASN A 5 1.62 -8.47 -4.82
C ASN A 5 2.74 -9.18 -5.58
N ILE A 6 3.21 -10.30 -5.04
CA ILE A 6 4.29 -11.10 -5.65
C ILE A 6 3.78 -12.40 -6.28
N ARG A 7 2.47 -12.58 -6.37
CA ARG A 7 1.89 -13.72 -7.10
C ARG A 7 2.24 -13.59 -8.58
N THR A 8 2.74 -14.65 -9.15
CA THR A 8 3.07 -14.75 -10.57
C THR A 8 1.84 -15.09 -11.42
N ASP A 9 0.91 -15.84 -10.83
CA ASP A 9 -0.28 -16.31 -11.51
C ASP A 9 -1.55 -15.87 -10.77
N LEU A 10 -2.60 -15.58 -11.53
CA LEU A 10 -3.94 -15.46 -10.98
C LEU A 10 -4.38 -16.85 -10.50
N PRO A 11 -4.94 -16.98 -9.29
CA PRO A 11 -5.43 -18.26 -8.82
C PRO A 11 -6.49 -18.77 -9.80
N ARG A 12 -6.30 -19.97 -10.32
CA ARG A 12 -7.33 -20.68 -11.05
C ARG A 12 -8.41 -21.13 -10.06
N GLU A 13 -9.64 -21.28 -10.54
CA GLU A 13 -10.77 -21.69 -9.68
C GLU A 13 -10.48 -23.01 -8.91
N ASP A 14 -9.64 -23.87 -9.48
CA ASP A 14 -9.28 -25.17 -8.91
C ASP A 14 -8.10 -25.14 -7.93
N ASP A 15 -7.38 -24.00 -7.83
CA ASP A 15 -6.19 -23.85 -6.98
C ASP A 15 -6.28 -22.58 -6.13
N LEU A 16 -7.30 -22.51 -5.28
CA LEU A 16 -7.49 -21.44 -4.31
C LEU A 16 -6.54 -21.61 -3.10
N THR A 17 -5.25 -21.47 -3.35
CA THR A 17 -4.29 -21.37 -2.25
C THR A 17 -4.46 -20.01 -1.56
N LEU A 18 -5.22 -20.01 -0.47
CA LEU A 18 -5.41 -18.82 0.37
C LEU A 18 -4.15 -18.58 1.19
N CYS A 19 -3.15 -17.95 0.57
CA CYS A 19 -1.93 -17.56 1.25
C CYS A 19 -1.64 -16.07 1.01
N ASN A 20 -0.98 -15.44 1.98
CA ASN A 20 -0.55 -14.05 1.85
C ASN A 20 0.78 -13.99 1.07
N GLN A 21 0.72 -13.55 -0.19
CA GLN A 21 1.89 -13.36 -1.05
C GLN A 21 2.09 -11.86 -1.33
N VAL A 22 2.30 -11.11 -0.27
CA VAL A 22 2.53 -9.66 -0.32
C VAL A 22 3.90 -9.36 0.28
N ALA A 23 4.66 -8.55 -0.41
CA ALA A 23 5.92 -8.00 0.07
C ALA A 23 5.76 -6.51 0.39
N GLY A 24 6.37 -6.07 1.48
CA GLY A 24 6.52 -4.65 1.81
C GLY A 24 7.91 -4.17 1.42
N PHE A 25 8.01 -3.06 0.69
CA PHE A 25 9.27 -2.48 0.29
C PHE A 25 9.33 -0.99 0.67
N PRO A 26 10.42 -0.51 1.30
CA PRO A 26 10.62 0.92 1.53
C PRO A 26 10.86 1.61 0.18
N PHE A 27 9.99 2.56 -0.15
CA PHE A 27 10.06 3.30 -1.39
C PHE A 27 10.18 4.78 -1.07
N PRO A 28 11.27 5.47 -1.51
CA PRO A 28 11.40 6.90 -1.32
C PRO A 28 10.43 7.65 -2.22
N LEU A 29 9.68 8.58 -1.66
CA LEU A 29 8.83 9.49 -2.44
C LEU A 29 9.58 10.81 -2.63
N PRO A 30 9.69 11.32 -3.87
CA PRO A 30 10.32 12.60 -4.13
C PRO A 30 9.47 13.74 -3.57
N LEU A 31 10.09 14.64 -2.82
CA LEU A 31 9.47 15.88 -2.35
C LEU A 31 9.71 16.97 -3.41
N CYS A 32 8.90 16.98 -4.46
CA CYS A 32 8.97 17.95 -5.54
C CYS A 32 7.79 18.91 -5.48
N SER A 33 8.01 20.17 -5.81
CA SER A 33 6.95 21.16 -5.97
C SER A 33 6.14 20.94 -7.25
N ASP A 34 6.81 20.46 -8.31
CA ASP A 34 6.16 20.12 -9.57
C ASP A 34 5.63 18.67 -9.58
N PHE A 35 4.32 18.56 -9.73
CA PHE A 35 3.59 17.32 -9.71
C PHE A 35 3.94 16.37 -10.88
N LEU A 36 4.07 16.92 -12.10
CA LEU A 36 4.37 16.10 -13.28
C LEU A 36 5.77 15.49 -13.20
N THR A 37 6.73 16.26 -12.71
CA THR A 37 8.08 15.78 -12.45
C THR A 37 8.07 14.70 -11.36
N ALA A 38 7.31 14.87 -10.29
CA ALA A 38 7.18 13.87 -9.24
C ALA A 38 6.62 12.55 -9.79
N ILE A 39 5.55 12.60 -10.60
CA ILE A 39 4.98 11.39 -11.24
C ILE A 39 6.00 10.67 -12.13
N LYS A 40 6.73 11.40 -12.96
CA LYS A 40 7.75 10.81 -13.85
C LYS A 40 8.84 10.10 -13.04
N CYS A 41 9.34 10.75 -11.98
CA CYS A 41 10.33 10.15 -11.08
C CYS A 41 9.79 8.88 -10.42
N ILE A 42 8.61 8.95 -9.81
CA ILE A 42 7.97 7.80 -9.16
C ILE A 42 7.74 6.65 -10.15
N SER A 43 7.25 6.95 -11.35
CA SER A 43 7.00 5.94 -12.38
C SER A 43 8.28 5.22 -12.82
N ARG A 44 9.37 5.98 -13.01
CA ARG A 44 10.69 5.42 -13.34
C ARG A 44 11.20 4.51 -12.22
N ASP A 45 11.23 5.03 -11.00
CA ASP A 45 11.77 4.33 -9.85
C ASP A 45 10.93 3.08 -9.51
N MET A 46 9.61 3.16 -9.70
CA MET A 46 8.71 2.02 -9.53
C MET A 46 8.96 0.91 -10.56
N LYS A 47 9.23 1.26 -11.82
CA LYS A 47 9.63 0.28 -12.84
C LYS A 47 10.93 -0.42 -12.43
N GLU A 48 11.90 0.36 -11.98
CA GLU A 48 13.19 -0.17 -11.51
C GLU A 48 13.03 -1.14 -10.32
N VAL A 49 12.22 -0.80 -9.33
CA VAL A 49 11.92 -1.69 -8.19
C VAL A 49 11.29 -3.01 -8.66
N LYS A 50 10.33 -2.94 -9.58
CA LYS A 50 9.66 -4.15 -10.10
C LYS A 50 10.60 -5.06 -10.89
N THR A 51 11.56 -4.51 -11.62
CA THR A 51 12.50 -5.28 -12.44
C THR A 51 13.65 -5.90 -11.63
N LYS A 52 14.02 -5.32 -10.49
CA LYS A 52 15.18 -5.73 -9.69
C LYS A 52 14.92 -6.87 -8.68
N PHE A 53 13.82 -7.57 -8.75
CA PHE A 53 13.46 -8.63 -7.77
C PHE A 53 13.48 -8.19 -6.29
N LEU A 54 13.55 -6.90 -6.01
CA LEU A 54 13.62 -6.37 -4.65
C LEU A 54 12.41 -6.77 -3.78
N PRO A 55 11.15 -6.72 -4.29
CA PRO A 55 9.99 -7.18 -3.52
C PRO A 55 10.07 -8.66 -3.16
N LEU A 56 10.58 -9.49 -4.06
CA LEU A 56 10.76 -10.93 -3.83
C LEU A 56 11.84 -11.17 -2.76
N GLY A 57 12.93 -10.42 -2.83
CA GLY A 57 13.99 -10.48 -1.81
C GLY A 57 13.49 -10.11 -0.41
N THR A 58 12.67 -9.06 -0.29
CA THR A 58 12.07 -8.69 1.01
C THR A 58 11.08 -9.75 1.52
N TYR A 59 10.36 -10.40 0.63
CA TYR A 59 9.47 -11.50 1.01
C TYR A 59 10.23 -12.67 1.61
N TYR A 60 11.30 -13.14 0.94
CA TYR A 60 12.13 -14.24 1.46
C TYR A 60 12.85 -13.85 2.74
N LEU A 61 13.35 -12.61 2.83
CA LEU A 61 13.96 -12.11 4.06
C LEU A 61 12.97 -12.14 5.23
N THR A 62 11.74 -11.73 5.01
CA THR A 62 10.68 -11.79 6.02
C THR A 62 10.43 -13.26 6.43
N GLY A 63 10.38 -14.18 5.47
CA GLY A 63 10.28 -15.62 5.74
C GLY A 63 11.42 -16.14 6.61
N ILE A 64 12.65 -15.74 6.32
CA ILE A 64 13.82 -16.13 7.15
C ILE A 64 13.70 -15.54 8.57
N LEU A 65 13.26 -14.29 8.70
CA LEU A 65 13.07 -13.68 10.02
C LEU A 65 12.04 -14.41 10.89
N THR A 66 11.03 -15.08 10.28
CA THR A 66 10.05 -15.88 11.03
C THR A 66 10.63 -17.19 11.56
N LEU A 67 11.77 -17.65 11.03
CA LEU A 67 12.48 -18.83 11.55
C LEU A 67 13.37 -18.50 12.74
N LEU A 68 13.63 -17.23 13.00
CA LEU A 68 14.41 -16.80 14.15
C LEU A 68 13.58 -16.81 15.42
N THR A 69 14.25 -17.06 16.56
CA THR A 69 13.59 -16.90 17.86
C THR A 69 13.17 -15.46 18.09
N PRO A 70 12.05 -15.20 18.82
CA PRO A 70 11.54 -13.85 19.04
C PRO A 70 12.58 -12.82 19.54
N PRO A 71 13.49 -13.16 20.47
CA PRO A 71 14.52 -12.23 20.94
C PRO A 71 15.47 -11.73 19.85
N LEU A 72 15.72 -12.54 18.82
CA LEU A 72 16.56 -12.17 17.66
C LEU A 72 15.75 -11.48 16.56
N ALA A 73 14.54 -11.94 16.31
CA ALA A 73 13.69 -11.40 15.25
C ALA A 73 13.15 -9.99 15.58
N LEU A 74 12.69 -9.76 16.80
CA LEU A 74 12.04 -8.51 17.19
C LEU A 74 12.89 -7.25 17.01
N PRO A 75 14.18 -7.20 17.38
CA PRO A 75 15.03 -6.02 17.14
C PRO A 75 15.17 -5.71 15.65
N LEU A 76 15.35 -6.74 14.83
CA LEU A 76 15.48 -6.59 13.38
C LEU A 76 14.18 -6.10 12.74
N ILE A 77 13.04 -6.68 13.13
CA ILE A 77 11.73 -6.27 12.66
C ILE A 77 11.48 -4.79 13.04
N LYS A 78 11.73 -4.40 14.29
CA LYS A 78 11.60 -3.01 14.75
C LYS A 78 12.51 -2.06 13.97
N TYR A 79 13.75 -2.45 13.74
CA TYR A 79 14.69 -1.64 12.96
C TYR A 79 14.16 -1.38 11.53
N PHE A 80 13.70 -2.42 10.83
CA PHE A 80 13.17 -2.26 9.47
C PHE A 80 11.81 -1.57 9.44
N ALA A 81 10.93 -1.86 10.42
CA ALA A 81 9.61 -1.23 10.52
C ALA A 81 9.67 0.26 10.88
N GLY A 82 10.72 0.70 11.58
CA GLY A 82 10.92 2.10 11.94
C GLY A 82 11.49 2.99 10.82
N LYS A 83 11.87 2.42 9.66
CA LYS A 83 12.40 3.20 8.53
C LYS A 83 11.33 3.95 7.73
N PRO A 84 10.20 3.34 7.39
CA PRO A 84 9.16 4.03 6.63
C PRO A 84 8.39 5.03 7.49
N THR A 85 8.17 6.23 6.98
CA THR A 85 7.31 7.24 7.60
C THR A 85 5.83 6.93 7.40
N LEU A 86 5.47 6.40 6.21
CA LEU A 86 4.11 6.11 5.79
C LEU A 86 4.04 4.74 5.11
N THR A 87 2.89 4.09 5.22
CA THR A 87 2.57 2.90 4.43
C THR A 87 1.59 3.27 3.33
N MET A 88 1.77 2.69 2.15
CA MET A 88 0.84 2.86 1.03
C MET A 88 0.49 1.52 0.42
N THR A 89 -0.76 1.32 0.11
CA THR A 89 -1.23 0.18 -0.68
C THR A 89 -2.21 0.66 -1.74
N ASN A 90 -2.12 0.04 -2.91
CA ASN A 90 -3.07 0.22 -4.00
C ASN A 90 -3.59 -1.16 -4.40
N VAL A 91 -4.88 -1.37 -4.21
CA VAL A 91 -5.54 -2.65 -4.48
C VAL A 91 -6.56 -2.46 -5.59
N PHE A 92 -6.37 -3.20 -6.67
CA PHE A 92 -7.40 -3.32 -7.69
C PHE A 92 -8.51 -4.23 -7.15
N GLY A 93 -9.66 -3.62 -6.90
CA GLY A 93 -10.86 -4.37 -6.53
C GLY A 93 -11.56 -4.95 -7.76
N PRO A 94 -12.68 -5.64 -7.55
CA PRO A 94 -13.45 -6.24 -8.62
C PRO A 94 -13.89 -5.18 -9.65
N PRO A 95 -13.80 -5.47 -10.96
CA PRO A 95 -14.21 -4.52 -11.99
C PRO A 95 -15.74 -4.30 -12.03
N THR A 96 -16.49 -5.22 -11.45
CA THR A 96 -17.96 -5.16 -11.36
C THR A 96 -18.41 -5.17 -9.90
N SER A 97 -19.62 -4.68 -9.65
CA SER A 97 -20.21 -4.73 -8.30
C SER A 97 -20.29 -6.15 -7.77
N VAL A 98 -19.72 -6.35 -6.58
CA VAL A 98 -19.82 -7.63 -5.86
C VAL A 98 -21.18 -7.71 -5.19
N SER A 99 -21.84 -8.85 -5.36
CA SER A 99 -23.08 -9.15 -4.64
C SER A 99 -22.77 -10.07 -3.46
N LEU A 100 -23.21 -9.69 -2.28
CA LEU A 100 -23.13 -10.49 -1.07
C LEU A 100 -24.54 -10.79 -0.59
N SER A 101 -24.89 -12.07 -0.54
CA SER A 101 -26.24 -12.52 -0.13
C SER A 101 -27.39 -11.79 -0.86
N GLY A 102 -27.25 -11.57 -2.18
CA GLY A 102 -28.24 -10.91 -3.02
C GLY A 102 -28.21 -9.37 -2.98
N SER A 103 -27.43 -8.76 -2.10
CA SER A 103 -27.26 -7.31 -2.01
C SER A 103 -25.99 -6.85 -2.70
N LYS A 104 -26.10 -5.86 -3.60
CA LYS A 104 -24.94 -5.30 -4.29
C LYS A 104 -24.14 -4.35 -3.38
N SER A 105 -22.82 -4.51 -3.35
CA SER A 105 -21.95 -3.57 -2.67
C SER A 105 -21.96 -2.21 -3.38
N LYS A 106 -22.17 -1.13 -2.62
CA LYS A 106 -22.05 0.24 -3.14
C LYS A 106 -20.65 0.76 -3.08
N HIS A 107 -19.92 0.44 -2.01
CA HIS A 107 -18.58 0.93 -1.75
C HIS A 107 -17.72 -0.15 -1.12
N VAL A 108 -16.45 -0.17 -1.49
CA VAL A 108 -15.41 -1.02 -0.89
C VAL A 108 -14.31 -0.10 -0.37
N TYR A 109 -13.88 -0.34 0.85
CA TYR A 109 -12.77 0.39 1.50
C TYR A 109 -11.75 -0.61 2.00
N ALA A 110 -10.49 -0.24 1.94
CA ALA A 110 -9.43 -0.92 2.66
C ALA A 110 -8.89 0.01 3.76
N LEU A 111 -8.60 -0.57 4.91
CA LEU A 111 -7.95 0.12 6.01
C LEU A 111 -6.66 -0.62 6.32
N LEU A 112 -5.55 0.12 6.37
CA LEU A 112 -4.28 -0.46 6.78
C LEU A 112 -4.22 -0.55 8.31
N PRO A 113 -3.69 -1.64 8.87
CA PRO A 113 -3.45 -1.69 10.30
C PRO A 113 -2.42 -0.63 10.69
N SER A 114 -2.64 0.03 11.82
CA SER A 114 -1.63 0.91 12.40
C SER A 114 -0.42 0.09 12.85
N MET A 115 0.75 0.51 12.44
CA MET A 115 2.02 -0.07 12.88
C MET A 115 2.70 0.90 13.84
N ALA A 116 3.19 0.42 14.97
CA ALA A 116 3.67 1.22 16.09
C ALA A 116 4.72 2.30 15.73
N GLU A 117 5.53 2.06 14.69
CA GLU A 117 6.59 2.98 14.30
C GLU A 117 6.23 3.87 13.08
N ILE A 118 5.07 3.64 12.45
CA ILE A 118 4.66 4.33 11.23
C ILE A 118 3.59 5.36 11.54
N SER A 119 3.78 6.59 11.05
CA SER A 119 2.90 7.73 11.35
C SER A 119 1.51 7.62 10.74
N GLY A 120 1.35 6.84 9.66
CA GLY A 120 0.06 6.65 9.02
C GLY A 120 0.14 5.78 7.77
N GLY A 121 -1.02 5.52 7.18
CA GLY A 121 -1.11 4.69 6.00
C GLY A 121 -2.24 5.10 5.06
N PHE A 122 -1.94 5.08 3.76
CA PHE A 122 -2.90 5.28 2.69
C PHE A 122 -3.29 3.95 2.07
N ALA A 123 -4.58 3.71 1.91
CA ALA A 123 -5.08 2.61 1.10
C ALA A 123 -5.99 3.14 0.01
N LEU A 124 -5.63 2.84 -1.24
CA LEU A 124 -6.44 3.12 -2.41
C LEU A 124 -7.06 1.81 -2.89
N VAL A 125 -8.36 1.80 -3.06
CA VAL A 125 -9.09 0.64 -3.62
C VAL A 125 -9.95 1.10 -4.77
N SER A 126 -9.81 0.46 -5.91
CA SER A 126 -10.71 0.64 -7.05
C SER A 126 -11.82 -0.41 -7.02
N HIS A 127 -13.05 -0.03 -7.34
CA HIS A 127 -14.21 -0.91 -7.44
C HIS A 127 -15.16 -0.39 -8.52
N GLY A 128 -15.28 -1.11 -9.63
CA GLY A 128 -15.96 -0.58 -10.80
C GLY A 128 -15.28 0.71 -11.27
N ASP A 129 -16.06 1.75 -11.48
CA ASP A 129 -15.60 3.07 -11.94
C ASP A 129 -15.21 4.02 -10.78
N ILE A 130 -15.17 3.51 -9.54
CA ILE A 130 -14.90 4.31 -8.34
C ILE A 130 -13.58 3.92 -7.73
N ALA A 131 -12.75 4.91 -7.39
CA ALA A 131 -11.59 4.74 -6.54
C ALA A 131 -11.84 5.38 -5.17
N LYS A 132 -11.56 4.65 -4.10
CA LYS A 132 -11.71 5.10 -2.72
C LYS A 132 -10.35 5.16 -2.05
N LEU A 133 -10.01 6.33 -1.54
CA LEU A 133 -8.83 6.54 -0.71
C LEU A 133 -9.25 6.54 0.75
N SER A 134 -8.54 5.81 1.57
CA SER A 134 -8.63 5.87 3.03
C SER A 134 -7.26 6.22 3.61
N PHE A 135 -7.27 6.96 4.72
CA PHE A 135 -6.09 7.35 5.45
C PHE A 135 -6.27 7.04 6.93
N ILE A 136 -5.34 6.28 7.49
CA ILE A 136 -5.23 6.04 8.92
C ILE A 136 -3.96 6.72 9.41
N ALA A 137 -4.05 7.41 10.52
CA ALA A 137 -2.91 8.09 11.12
C ALA A 137 -2.85 7.87 12.63
N ASP A 138 -1.64 7.87 13.15
CA ASP A 138 -1.39 7.98 14.57
C ASP A 138 -1.70 9.42 15.03
N THR A 139 -2.65 9.57 15.93
CA THR A 139 -3.10 10.88 16.43
C THR A 139 -2.00 11.64 17.17
N SER A 140 -0.98 10.95 17.69
CA SER A 140 0.18 11.59 18.31
C SER A 140 1.11 12.27 17.30
N ARG A 141 1.06 11.84 16.04
CA ARG A 141 1.95 12.30 14.94
C ARG A 141 1.22 13.11 13.88
N CYS A 142 -0.08 12.87 13.71
CA CYS A 142 -0.93 13.58 12.78
C CYS A 142 -2.19 14.06 13.49
N THR A 143 -2.21 15.31 13.90
CA THR A 143 -3.31 15.91 14.68
C THR A 143 -4.57 16.18 13.85
N ASN A 144 -4.43 16.31 12.52
CA ASN A 144 -5.56 16.57 11.64
C ASN A 144 -5.51 15.68 10.38
N PRO A 145 -5.92 14.40 10.47
CA PRO A 145 -5.92 13.49 9.33
C PRO A 145 -6.91 13.91 8.23
N SER A 146 -8.01 14.57 8.55
CA SER A 146 -8.99 15.06 7.58
C SER A 146 -8.36 16.07 6.63
N ARG A 147 -7.46 16.92 7.11
CA ARG A 147 -6.73 17.89 6.27
C ARG A 147 -5.88 17.22 5.19
N VAL A 148 -5.36 16.03 5.45
CA VAL A 148 -4.57 15.26 4.47
C VAL A 148 -5.47 14.82 3.32
N ILE A 149 -6.67 14.36 3.61
CA ILE A 149 -7.66 13.96 2.58
C ILE A 149 -8.12 15.18 1.77
N GLU A 150 -8.46 16.30 2.42
CA GLU A 150 -8.83 17.55 1.73
C GLU A 150 -7.77 18.02 0.74
N ILE A 151 -6.49 17.99 1.16
CA ILE A 151 -5.37 18.37 0.28
C ILE A 151 -5.27 17.39 -0.90
N PHE A 152 -5.44 16.10 -0.65
CA PHE A 152 -5.41 15.10 -1.70
C PHE A 152 -6.53 15.34 -2.72
N GLU A 153 -7.77 15.53 -2.28
CA GLU A 153 -8.93 15.79 -3.13
C GLU A 153 -8.72 17.06 -3.97
N ALA A 154 -8.30 18.16 -3.34
CA ALA A 154 -8.04 19.41 -4.02
C ALA A 154 -6.94 19.27 -5.11
N LYS A 155 -5.90 18.47 -4.86
CA LYS A 155 -4.85 18.20 -5.86
C LYS A 155 -5.34 17.31 -6.99
N MET A 156 -6.15 16.29 -6.69
CA MET A 156 -6.77 15.44 -7.71
C MET A 156 -7.69 16.25 -8.62
N ASP A 157 -8.54 17.12 -8.05
CA ASP A 157 -9.42 18.01 -8.82
C ASP A 157 -8.65 18.95 -9.73
N ALA A 158 -7.52 19.48 -9.26
CA ALA A 158 -6.67 20.35 -10.07
C ALA A 158 -6.05 19.60 -11.27
N ILE A 159 -5.69 18.33 -11.08
CA ILE A 159 -5.13 17.48 -12.15
C ILE A 159 -6.17 17.10 -13.20
N LEU A 160 -7.39 16.78 -12.75
CA LEU A 160 -8.48 16.40 -13.66
C LEU A 160 -8.99 17.57 -14.52
N LYS A 161 -8.70 18.81 -14.13
CA LYS A 161 -9.08 20.04 -14.84
C LYS A 161 -7.96 20.59 -15.75
N ALA A 162 -6.76 20.05 -15.66
CA ALA A 162 -5.59 20.47 -16.47
C ALA A 162 -5.49 19.69 -17.76
#